data_909c9644ca1873be08a35c098c033613
#
_entry.id   909c9644ca1873be08a35c098c033613
#
_cell.length_a   1.000
_cell.length_b   1.000
_cell.length_c   1.000
_cell.angle_alpha   90.00
_cell.angle_beta   90.00
_cell.angle_gamma   90.00
#
_symmetry.space_group_name_H-M   'P 1'
#
loop_
_entity.id
_entity.type
_entity.pdbx_description
1 polymer ?
#
loop_
_entity_poly.entity_id
_entity_poly.type
_entity_poly.pdbx_seq_one_letter_code
_entity_poly.pdbx_strand_id
1 'polypeptide(L)'
;STKIGPVTVAADMFNEVSIGSDTGAASANAREGTAAEDTGVTISLDAPIGDATLGIDNDGAVTVSGTWSGVTMSHTSKSAGDTTTASAAIAGMDISVTNKAGDTTWSLGTTVSGVGLTLASSQKVTATFGLAGNTMVVTSVPARAAADIVTGITGGIRGTRVVNSKASYATVAISRDLTSGATLSATYNTFDDSLTLKAAVAF
;
A
#
# COMPACT_ATOMS: atom_id res chain seq x y z
N SER A 1 5.56 -1.73 -25.15
CA SER A 1 4.72 -2.93 -25.30
C SER A 1 4.42 -3.18 -26.78
N THR A 2 4.24 -4.42 -27.14
CA THR A 2 3.82 -4.88 -28.48
C THR A 2 2.72 -5.93 -28.34
N LYS A 3 1.93 -6.14 -29.39
CA LYS A 3 0.90 -7.17 -29.43
C LYS A 3 1.28 -8.27 -30.43
N ILE A 4 1.12 -9.51 -30.00
CA ILE A 4 1.29 -10.69 -30.84
C ILE A 4 -0.04 -11.47 -30.79
N GLY A 5 -0.90 -11.24 -31.78
CA GLY A 5 -2.28 -11.71 -31.73
C GLY A 5 -3.06 -11.07 -30.56
N PRO A 6 -3.76 -11.85 -29.73
CA PRO A 6 -4.45 -11.33 -28.56
C PRO A 6 -3.53 -11.02 -27.36
N VAL A 7 -2.28 -11.47 -27.40
CA VAL A 7 -1.33 -11.34 -26.29
C VAL A 7 -0.62 -9.99 -26.34
N THR A 8 -0.60 -9.27 -25.22
CA THR A 8 0.21 -8.07 -25.04
C THR A 8 1.53 -8.48 -24.38
N VAL A 9 2.64 -8.07 -24.97
CA VAL A 9 3.98 -8.23 -24.41
C VAL A 9 4.49 -6.85 -24.02
N ALA A 10 4.83 -6.66 -22.76
CA ALA A 10 5.47 -5.44 -22.26
C ALA A 10 6.84 -5.80 -21.69
N ALA A 11 7.79 -4.91 -21.85
CA ALA A 11 9.11 -4.99 -21.23
C ALA A 11 9.45 -3.63 -20.64
N ASP A 12 9.77 -3.62 -19.37
CA ASP A 12 10.29 -2.47 -18.65
C ASP A 12 11.72 -2.76 -18.20
N MET A 13 12.61 -1.81 -18.42
CA MET A 13 13.98 -1.88 -17.95
C MET A 13 14.10 -0.98 -16.73
N PHE A 14 14.64 -1.51 -15.66
CA PHE A 14 14.92 -0.75 -14.45
C PHE A 14 16.37 -0.90 -14.02
N ASN A 15 16.89 0.12 -13.40
CA ASN A 15 18.19 0.12 -12.76
C ASN A 15 18.02 0.79 -11.39
N GLU A 16 17.94 -0.02 -10.34
CA GLU A 16 17.86 0.46 -8.97
C GLU A 16 19.23 0.27 -8.28
N VAL A 17 19.81 1.39 -7.85
CA VAL A 17 20.96 1.37 -6.95
C VAL A 17 20.43 1.38 -5.52
N SER A 18 20.39 0.23 -4.89
CA SER A 18 20.09 0.16 -3.45
C SER A 18 21.32 0.52 -2.66
N ILE A 19 21.36 1.76 -2.15
CA ILE A 19 22.37 2.14 -1.15
C ILE A 19 21.91 1.51 0.17
N GLY A 20 22.54 0.40 0.55
CA GLY A 20 22.29 -0.23 1.84
C GLY A 20 22.56 0.78 2.97
N SER A 21 21.53 0.99 3.80
CA SER A 21 21.69 1.76 5.03
C SER A 21 22.64 1.00 5.95
N ASP A 22 23.87 1.48 6.05
CA ASP A 22 24.86 1.00 7.02
C ASP A 22 24.41 1.43 8.42
N THR A 23 23.64 0.60 9.10
CA THR A 23 23.41 0.73 10.54
C THR A 23 24.56 0.06 11.26
N GLY A 24 25.64 0.78 11.32
CA GLY A 24 26.79 0.73 12.18
C GLY A 24 26.98 -0.49 13.08
N ALA A 25 27.79 -1.43 12.64
CA ALA A 25 28.76 -2.08 13.51
C ALA A 25 30.09 -2.08 12.75
N ALA A 26 31.00 -1.25 13.21
CA ALA A 26 32.35 -1.21 12.69
C ALA A 26 33.01 -2.59 12.83
N SER A 27 32.88 -3.41 11.82
CA SER A 27 33.77 -4.53 11.58
C SER A 27 34.90 -4.03 10.70
N ALA A 28 36.12 -4.04 11.22
CA ALA A 28 37.32 -3.54 10.59
C ALA A 28 37.72 -4.23 9.27
N ASN A 29 36.81 -4.98 8.66
CA ASN A 29 36.91 -5.66 7.37
C ASN A 29 35.67 -5.43 6.49
N ALA A 30 34.88 -4.39 6.74
CA ALA A 30 33.86 -4.00 5.80
C ALA A 30 34.57 -3.52 4.51
N ARG A 31 34.73 -4.43 3.55
CA ARG A 31 34.82 -4.03 2.17
C ARG A 31 33.67 -3.09 1.94
N GLU A 32 33.96 -1.94 1.34
CA GLU A 32 32.97 -1.00 0.84
C GLU A 32 31.79 -1.78 0.31
N GLY A 33 30.60 -1.50 0.90
CA GLY A 33 29.40 -2.22 0.54
C GLY A 33 29.28 -2.18 -0.98
N THR A 34 29.34 -3.32 -1.60
CA THR A 34 28.93 -3.47 -2.99
C THR A 34 27.49 -3.04 -3.03
N ALA A 35 27.24 -1.83 -3.56
CA ALA A 35 25.90 -1.45 -3.96
C ALA A 35 25.42 -2.59 -4.87
N ALA A 36 24.44 -3.34 -4.45
CA ALA A 36 23.78 -4.30 -5.32
C ALA A 36 23.04 -3.47 -6.36
N GLU A 37 23.66 -3.30 -7.50
CA GLU A 37 22.97 -2.75 -8.67
C GLU A 37 22.01 -3.83 -9.14
N ASP A 38 20.74 -3.66 -8.81
CA ASP A 38 19.69 -4.51 -9.34
C ASP A 38 19.25 -3.93 -10.69
N THR A 39 19.93 -4.38 -11.73
CA THR A 39 19.58 -4.05 -13.11
C THR A 39 18.75 -5.17 -13.67
N GLY A 40 17.48 -4.93 -13.93
CA GLY A 40 16.57 -5.94 -14.41
C GLY A 40 15.74 -5.51 -15.61
N VAL A 41 15.19 -6.49 -16.26
CA VAL A 41 14.16 -6.33 -17.30
C VAL A 41 12.94 -7.09 -16.82
N THR A 42 11.85 -6.39 -16.56
CA THR A 42 10.57 -7.03 -16.31
C THR A 42 9.86 -7.26 -17.63
N ILE A 43 9.55 -8.51 -17.94
CA ILE A 43 8.76 -8.90 -19.11
C ILE A 43 7.41 -9.38 -18.59
N SER A 44 6.33 -8.77 -19.05
CA SER A 44 4.97 -9.22 -18.77
C SER A 44 4.27 -9.66 -20.05
N LEU A 45 3.48 -10.72 -19.92
CA LEU A 45 2.64 -11.28 -20.95
C LEU A 45 1.21 -11.26 -20.45
N ASP A 46 0.32 -10.51 -21.11
CA ASP A 46 -1.11 -10.47 -20.79
C ASP A 46 -1.89 -11.12 -21.93
N ALA A 47 -2.61 -12.18 -21.61
CA ALA A 47 -3.44 -12.92 -22.56
C ALA A 47 -4.91 -12.95 -22.05
N PRO A 48 -5.88 -12.59 -22.89
CA PRO A 48 -7.30 -12.74 -22.53
C PRO A 48 -7.70 -14.21 -22.51
N ILE A 49 -8.41 -14.62 -21.46
CA ILE A 49 -8.97 -15.96 -21.31
C ILE A 49 -10.44 -15.81 -20.96
N GLY A 50 -11.31 -15.79 -21.97
CA GLY A 50 -12.72 -15.44 -21.77
C GLY A 50 -12.88 -14.03 -21.21
N ASP A 51 -13.56 -13.91 -20.08
CA ASP A 51 -13.73 -12.62 -19.37
C ASP A 51 -12.59 -12.30 -18.40
N ALA A 52 -11.55 -13.13 -18.39
CA ALA A 52 -10.35 -12.95 -17.57
C ALA A 52 -9.13 -12.60 -18.42
N THR A 53 -8.13 -12.02 -17.77
CA THR A 53 -6.79 -11.82 -18.30
C THR A 53 -5.80 -12.64 -17.49
N LEU A 54 -4.95 -13.40 -18.16
CA LEU A 54 -3.81 -14.07 -17.57
C LEU A 54 -2.57 -13.23 -17.81
N GLY A 55 -1.90 -12.82 -16.74
CA GLY A 55 -0.60 -12.16 -16.77
C GLY A 55 0.50 -13.12 -16.29
N ILE A 56 1.64 -13.09 -16.92
CA ILE A 56 2.84 -13.83 -16.51
C ILE A 56 4.02 -12.87 -16.63
N ASP A 57 4.81 -12.77 -15.58
CA ASP A 57 6.04 -11.96 -15.60
C ASP A 57 7.31 -12.82 -15.53
N ASN A 58 8.46 -12.20 -15.75
CA ASN A 58 9.76 -12.87 -15.74
C ASN A 58 10.22 -13.31 -14.34
N ASP A 59 9.59 -12.80 -13.27
CA ASP A 59 9.85 -13.22 -11.89
C ASP A 59 9.06 -14.48 -11.51
N GLY A 60 8.32 -15.03 -12.48
CA GLY A 60 7.48 -16.21 -12.30
C GLY A 60 6.18 -15.94 -11.59
N ALA A 61 5.76 -14.67 -11.44
CA ALA A 61 4.44 -14.37 -10.94
C ALA A 61 3.38 -14.61 -12.02
N VAL A 62 2.31 -15.29 -11.62
CA VAL A 62 1.16 -15.57 -12.49
C VAL A 62 -0.05 -14.83 -11.91
N THR A 63 -0.65 -13.95 -12.70
CA THR A 63 -1.82 -13.17 -12.30
C THR A 63 -3.02 -13.53 -13.17
N VAL A 64 -4.14 -13.83 -12.53
CA VAL A 64 -5.45 -13.95 -13.20
C VAL A 64 -6.34 -12.85 -12.67
N SER A 65 -6.92 -12.05 -13.55
CA SER A 65 -7.80 -10.95 -13.18
C SER A 65 -9.01 -10.86 -14.12
N GLY A 66 -10.10 -10.31 -13.61
CA GLY A 66 -11.33 -10.11 -14.39
C GLY A 66 -12.42 -9.44 -13.56
N THR A 67 -13.50 -9.09 -14.25
CA THR A 67 -14.70 -8.51 -13.61
C THR A 67 -15.92 -9.36 -13.97
N TRP A 68 -16.57 -9.89 -12.93
CA TRP A 68 -17.75 -10.71 -13.05
C TRP A 68 -18.88 -10.11 -12.22
N SER A 69 -20.00 -9.84 -12.87
CA SER A 69 -21.18 -9.27 -12.19
C SER A 69 -20.89 -8.04 -11.33
N GLY A 70 -19.99 -7.16 -11.79
CA GLY A 70 -19.61 -5.95 -11.07
C GLY A 70 -18.58 -6.14 -9.95
N VAL A 71 -18.11 -7.37 -9.74
CA VAL A 71 -17.01 -7.68 -8.82
C VAL A 71 -15.72 -7.84 -9.61
N THR A 72 -14.75 -7.00 -9.36
CA THR A 72 -13.40 -7.12 -9.93
C THR A 72 -12.57 -7.98 -8.99
N MET A 73 -11.95 -9.03 -9.52
CA MET A 73 -11.08 -9.95 -8.79
C MET A 73 -9.73 -10.05 -9.46
N SER A 74 -8.70 -10.21 -8.65
CA SER A 74 -7.35 -10.52 -9.12
C SER A 74 -6.69 -11.50 -8.16
N HIS A 75 -6.03 -12.50 -8.70
CA HIS A 75 -5.21 -13.43 -7.94
C HIS A 75 -3.83 -13.48 -8.56
N THR A 76 -2.80 -13.20 -7.76
CA THR A 76 -1.39 -13.31 -8.16
C THR A 76 -0.72 -14.36 -7.31
N SER A 77 -0.18 -15.37 -7.96
CA SER A 77 0.65 -16.39 -7.32
C SER A 77 2.12 -16.14 -7.64
N LYS A 78 2.94 -16.08 -6.60
CA LYS A 78 4.40 -15.90 -6.70
C LYS A 78 5.12 -16.56 -5.53
N SER A 79 6.41 -16.81 -5.70
CA SER A 79 7.25 -17.47 -4.69
C SER A 79 7.28 -16.76 -3.34
N ALA A 80 7.10 -15.44 -3.33
CA ALA A 80 7.06 -14.63 -2.10
C ALA A 80 5.69 -14.66 -1.37
N GLY A 81 4.72 -15.41 -1.89
CA GLY A 81 3.38 -15.55 -1.33
C GLY A 81 2.28 -15.03 -2.26
N ASP A 82 1.13 -15.65 -2.17
CA ASP A 82 -0.03 -15.34 -3.00
C ASP A 82 -0.75 -14.09 -2.52
N THR A 83 -1.33 -13.36 -3.47
CA THR A 83 -2.18 -12.21 -3.17
C THR A 83 -3.48 -12.34 -3.94
N THR A 84 -4.60 -12.24 -3.23
CA THR A 84 -5.93 -12.20 -3.82
C THR A 84 -6.61 -10.90 -3.44
N THR A 85 -7.15 -10.19 -4.41
CA THR A 85 -7.96 -8.98 -4.20
C THR A 85 -9.34 -9.17 -4.80
N ALA A 86 -10.33 -8.60 -4.15
CA ALA A 86 -11.68 -8.47 -4.69
C ALA A 86 -12.22 -7.09 -4.34
N SER A 87 -12.87 -6.44 -5.30
CA SER A 87 -13.52 -5.15 -5.08
C SER A 87 -14.83 -5.04 -5.83
N ALA A 88 -15.78 -4.34 -5.25
CA ALA A 88 -17.08 -4.08 -5.86
C ALA A 88 -17.64 -2.75 -5.36
N ALA A 89 -18.42 -2.08 -6.21
CA ALA A 89 -19.25 -0.95 -5.82
C ALA A 89 -20.72 -1.45 -5.73
N ILE A 90 -21.26 -1.43 -4.52
CA ILE A 90 -22.62 -1.94 -4.24
C ILE A 90 -23.40 -0.87 -3.50
N ALA A 91 -24.52 -0.43 -4.09
CA ALA A 91 -25.41 0.56 -3.47
C ALA A 91 -24.71 1.84 -2.97
N GLY A 92 -23.73 2.34 -3.73
CA GLY A 92 -22.96 3.54 -3.37
C GLY A 92 -21.89 3.32 -2.30
N MET A 93 -21.61 2.05 -1.98
CA MET A 93 -20.50 1.66 -1.12
C MET A 93 -19.42 0.97 -1.95
N ASP A 94 -18.17 1.35 -1.74
CA ASP A 94 -17.00 0.70 -2.29
C ASP A 94 -16.47 -0.32 -1.29
N ILE A 95 -16.46 -1.58 -1.67
CA ILE A 95 -15.99 -2.69 -0.85
C ILE A 95 -14.71 -3.22 -1.48
N SER A 96 -13.66 -3.40 -0.66
CA SER A 96 -12.42 -4.02 -1.09
C SER A 96 -11.95 -5.04 -0.05
N VAL A 97 -11.50 -6.19 -0.52
CA VAL A 97 -10.92 -7.26 0.31
C VAL A 97 -9.60 -7.67 -0.31
N THR A 98 -8.58 -7.79 0.50
CA THR A 98 -7.27 -8.29 0.09
C THR A 98 -6.82 -9.37 1.04
N ASN A 99 -6.48 -10.54 0.50
CA ASN A 99 -5.75 -11.58 1.20
C ASN A 99 -4.33 -11.63 0.66
N LYS A 100 -3.34 -11.51 1.54
CA LYS A 100 -1.93 -11.58 1.18
C LYS A 100 -1.22 -12.52 2.15
N ALA A 101 -0.70 -13.63 1.62
CA ALA A 101 0.02 -14.64 2.40
C ALA A 101 -0.74 -15.12 3.65
N GLY A 102 -2.07 -15.21 3.56
CA GLY A 102 -2.96 -15.63 4.66
C GLY A 102 -3.53 -14.49 5.51
N ASP A 103 -3.00 -13.29 5.43
CA ASP A 103 -3.53 -12.12 6.12
C ASP A 103 -4.64 -11.48 5.29
N THR A 104 -5.83 -11.38 5.85
CA THR A 104 -6.99 -10.77 5.20
C THR A 104 -7.26 -9.38 5.75
N THR A 105 -7.29 -8.40 4.86
CA THR A 105 -7.70 -7.03 5.15
C THR A 105 -8.90 -6.65 4.28
N TRP A 106 -9.72 -5.74 4.80
CA TRP A 106 -10.86 -5.22 4.04
C TRP A 106 -11.06 -3.72 4.31
N SER A 107 -11.70 -3.06 3.39
CA SER A 107 -12.16 -1.68 3.56
C SER A 107 -13.55 -1.50 2.98
N LEU A 108 -14.30 -0.60 3.60
CA LEU A 108 -15.62 -0.15 3.19
C LEU A 108 -15.57 1.37 3.04
N GLY A 109 -15.85 1.86 1.84
CA GLY A 109 -15.93 3.29 1.53
C GLY A 109 -17.35 3.69 1.18
N THR A 110 -17.76 4.90 1.53
CA THR A 110 -19.02 5.50 1.08
C THR A 110 -18.93 7.02 1.14
N THR A 111 -19.83 7.69 0.43
CA THR A 111 -19.95 9.15 0.51
C THR A 111 -21.37 9.51 0.97
N VAL A 112 -21.45 10.24 2.08
CA VAL A 112 -22.71 10.71 2.65
C VAL A 112 -22.69 12.23 2.73
N SER A 113 -23.59 12.88 2.02
CA SER A 113 -23.70 14.35 2.01
C SER A 113 -22.38 15.09 1.74
N GLY A 114 -21.56 14.57 0.83
CA GLY A 114 -20.26 15.15 0.47
C GLY A 114 -19.13 14.82 1.44
N VAL A 115 -19.37 14.00 2.46
CA VAL A 115 -18.35 13.46 3.35
C VAL A 115 -18.00 12.04 2.89
N GLY A 116 -16.77 11.84 2.44
CA GLY A 116 -16.23 10.51 2.16
C GLY A 116 -15.86 9.82 3.47
N LEU A 117 -16.43 8.64 3.71
CA LEU A 117 -16.16 7.81 4.89
C LEU A 117 -15.48 6.52 4.47
N THR A 118 -14.44 6.12 5.18
CA THR A 118 -13.78 4.83 4.98
C THR A 118 -13.60 4.12 6.31
N LEU A 119 -14.02 2.87 6.37
CA LEU A 119 -13.77 1.95 7.48
C LEU A 119 -12.84 0.84 7.01
N ALA A 120 -11.75 0.60 7.73
CA ALA A 120 -10.81 -0.46 7.44
C ALA A 120 -10.93 -1.64 8.43
N SER A 121 -10.42 -2.81 8.05
CA SER A 121 -10.38 -4.02 8.90
C SER A 121 -9.65 -3.80 10.22
N SER A 122 -8.73 -2.84 10.27
CA SER A 122 -8.06 -2.38 11.48
C SER A 122 -8.96 -1.53 12.40
N GLN A 123 -10.25 -1.40 12.09
CA GLN A 123 -11.21 -0.51 12.76
C GLN A 123 -10.85 0.99 12.64
N LYS A 124 -9.90 1.33 11.78
CA LYS A 124 -9.57 2.72 11.46
C LYS A 124 -10.72 3.32 10.66
N VAL A 125 -11.21 4.48 11.10
CA VAL A 125 -12.23 5.27 10.39
C VAL A 125 -11.57 6.54 9.87
N THR A 126 -11.80 6.85 8.61
CA THR A 126 -11.36 8.09 7.99
C THR A 126 -12.55 8.83 7.41
N ALA A 127 -12.68 10.11 7.71
CA ALA A 127 -13.65 11.02 7.10
C ALA A 127 -12.91 12.09 6.31
N THR A 128 -13.31 12.29 5.05
CA THR A 128 -12.72 13.30 4.15
C THR A 128 -13.83 14.21 3.64
N PHE A 129 -13.67 15.52 3.79
CA PHE A 129 -14.65 16.50 3.33
C PHE A 129 -14.01 17.85 2.99
N GLY A 130 -14.70 18.59 2.15
CA GLY A 130 -14.32 19.97 1.82
C GLY A 130 -14.90 20.98 2.82
N LEU A 131 -14.10 21.94 3.27
CA LEU A 131 -14.56 23.04 4.12
C LEU A 131 -13.87 24.35 3.68
N ALA A 132 -14.66 25.28 3.19
CA ALA A 132 -14.19 26.63 2.79
C ALA A 132 -12.96 26.61 1.86
N GLY A 133 -12.96 25.73 0.87
CA GLY A 133 -11.87 25.57 -0.10
C GLY A 133 -10.64 24.80 0.42
N ASN A 134 -10.77 24.21 1.60
CA ASN A 134 -9.75 23.30 2.15
C ASN A 134 -10.28 21.87 2.10
N THR A 135 -9.39 20.90 2.01
CA THR A 135 -9.69 19.50 2.23
C THR A 135 -9.35 19.15 3.68
N MET A 136 -10.30 18.59 4.39
CA MET A 136 -10.12 18.09 5.73
C MET A 136 -10.19 16.58 5.76
N VAL A 137 -9.24 15.96 6.47
CA VAL A 137 -9.20 14.51 6.70
C VAL A 137 -9.11 14.28 8.20
N VAL A 138 -10.12 13.62 8.75
CA VAL A 138 -10.14 13.18 10.14
C VAL A 138 -10.00 11.68 10.18
N THR A 139 -9.00 11.19 10.89
CA THR A 139 -8.76 9.75 11.03
C THR A 139 -8.81 9.37 12.51
N SER A 140 -9.64 8.41 12.84
CA SER A 140 -9.68 7.76 14.16
C SER A 140 -8.98 6.40 14.06
N VAL A 141 -8.02 6.18 14.93
CA VAL A 141 -7.27 4.93 15.03
C VAL A 141 -7.57 4.31 16.40
N PRO A 142 -8.11 3.08 16.45
CA PRO A 142 -8.43 2.43 17.72
C PRO A 142 -7.17 2.08 18.49
N ALA A 143 -7.35 1.83 19.79
CA ALA A 143 -6.30 1.30 20.64
C ALA A 143 -5.85 -0.08 20.13
N ARG A 144 -4.57 -0.35 20.26
CA ARG A 144 -3.99 -1.66 19.97
C ARG A 144 -3.38 -2.24 21.23
N ALA A 145 -3.73 -3.49 21.56
CA ALA A 145 -3.07 -4.23 22.61
C ALA A 145 -1.61 -4.55 22.24
N ALA A 146 -0.77 -4.76 23.23
CA ALA A 146 0.55 -5.34 23.03
C ALA A 146 0.42 -6.76 22.48
N ALA A 147 1.24 -7.10 21.50
CA ALA A 147 1.29 -8.44 20.95
C ALA A 147 2.75 -8.85 20.72
N ASP A 148 3.04 -10.11 21.04
CA ASP A 148 4.31 -10.73 20.69
C ASP A 148 4.17 -11.36 19.30
N ILE A 149 4.87 -10.78 18.32
CA ILE A 149 4.91 -11.34 16.96
C ILE A 149 6.18 -12.17 16.84
N VAL A 150 6.03 -13.47 16.62
CA VAL A 150 7.16 -14.33 16.27
C VAL A 150 7.51 -14.11 14.81
N THR A 151 8.65 -13.48 14.54
CA THR A 151 9.07 -13.06 13.20
C THR A 151 9.89 -14.11 12.43
N GLY A 152 9.99 -15.34 12.95
CA GLY A 152 10.68 -16.43 12.28
C GLY A 152 11.65 -17.18 13.20
N ILE A 153 12.10 -18.33 12.72
CA ILE A 153 13.13 -19.14 13.38
C ILE A 153 14.32 -19.19 12.43
N THR A 154 15.38 -18.45 12.75
CA THR A 154 16.66 -18.55 12.02
C THR A 154 17.69 -19.12 12.97
N GLY A 155 18.26 -20.27 12.61
CA GLY A 155 19.32 -20.91 13.41
C GLY A 155 18.88 -21.36 14.83
N GLY A 156 17.59 -21.73 15.01
CA GLY A 156 17.06 -22.20 16.31
C GLY A 156 16.71 -21.07 17.30
N ILE A 157 16.92 -19.83 16.94
CA ILE A 157 16.58 -18.66 17.77
C ILE A 157 15.25 -18.08 17.28
N ARG A 158 14.26 -18.02 18.17
CA ARG A 158 13.00 -17.31 17.91
C ARG A 158 13.25 -15.81 17.98
N GLY A 159 13.14 -15.15 16.83
CA GLY A 159 13.03 -13.70 16.79
C GLY A 159 11.64 -13.29 17.25
N THR A 160 11.53 -12.65 18.43
CA THR A 160 10.27 -12.09 18.90
C THR A 160 10.32 -10.57 18.72
N ARG A 161 9.43 -10.03 17.91
CA ARG A 161 9.21 -8.59 17.85
C ARG A 161 8.06 -8.24 18.79
N VAL A 162 8.37 -7.51 19.86
CA VAL A 162 7.33 -6.97 20.74
C VAL A 162 6.69 -5.76 20.05
N VAL A 163 5.41 -5.84 19.82
CA VAL A 163 4.61 -4.70 19.39
C VAL A 163 3.97 -4.11 20.64
N ASN A 164 4.43 -2.95 21.07
CA ASN A 164 3.90 -2.28 22.24
C ASN A 164 2.42 -1.91 22.06
N SER A 165 1.67 -1.88 23.14
CA SER A 165 0.31 -1.34 23.15
C SER A 165 0.35 0.12 22.73
N LYS A 166 -0.68 0.54 22.01
CA LYS A 166 -0.87 1.93 21.62
C LYS A 166 -2.29 2.36 21.98
N ALA A 167 -2.43 3.46 22.69
CA ALA A 167 -3.74 4.05 22.96
C ALA A 167 -4.44 4.46 21.65
N SER A 168 -5.76 4.56 21.68
CA SER A 168 -6.50 5.16 20.58
C SER A 168 -6.11 6.63 20.40
N TYR A 169 -6.09 7.08 19.17
CA TYR A 169 -5.78 8.47 18.84
C TYR A 169 -6.53 8.90 17.60
N ALA A 170 -6.57 10.19 17.37
CA ALA A 170 -7.09 10.77 16.16
C ALA A 170 -6.05 11.69 15.51
N THR A 171 -6.10 11.78 14.20
CA THR A 171 -5.37 12.81 13.46
C THR A 171 -6.36 13.68 12.70
N VAL A 172 -6.10 14.97 12.69
CA VAL A 172 -6.85 15.94 11.90
C VAL A 172 -5.87 16.61 10.95
N ALA A 173 -6.07 16.41 9.67
CA ALA A 173 -5.28 17.06 8.63
C ALA A 173 -6.16 18.05 7.87
N ILE A 174 -5.63 19.22 7.60
CA ILE A 174 -6.21 20.21 6.70
C ILE A 174 -5.20 20.52 5.60
N SER A 175 -5.65 20.55 4.36
CA SER A 175 -4.81 20.92 3.22
C SER A 175 -5.54 21.90 2.32
N ARG A 176 -4.76 22.75 1.64
CA ARG A 176 -5.25 23.69 0.66
C ARG A 176 -4.27 23.80 -0.49
N ASP A 177 -4.80 23.64 -1.69
CA ASP A 177 -4.06 23.92 -2.90
C ASP A 177 -4.18 25.41 -3.23
N LEU A 178 -3.05 26.04 -3.48
CA LEU A 178 -2.96 27.45 -3.85
C LEU A 178 -2.90 27.58 -5.38
N THR A 179 -3.38 28.70 -5.88
CA THR A 179 -3.35 29.01 -7.33
C THR A 179 -1.93 29.08 -7.90
N SER A 180 -0.91 29.20 -7.06
CA SER A 180 0.51 29.16 -7.42
C SER A 180 1.06 27.75 -7.69
N GLY A 181 0.24 26.68 -7.56
CA GLY A 181 0.70 25.30 -7.62
C GLY A 181 1.33 24.79 -6.31
N ALA A 182 1.33 25.61 -5.26
CA ALA A 182 1.76 25.19 -3.94
C ALA A 182 0.62 24.55 -3.15
N THR A 183 0.93 23.56 -2.32
CA THR A 183 0.00 22.96 -1.34
C THR A 183 0.48 23.26 0.06
N LEU A 184 -0.41 23.81 0.88
CA LEU A 184 -0.20 23.99 2.32
C LEU A 184 -0.97 22.90 3.06
N SER A 185 -0.34 22.29 4.07
CA SER A 185 -1.02 21.34 4.94
C SER A 185 -0.61 21.51 6.39
N ALA A 186 -1.55 21.23 7.28
CA ALA A 186 -1.34 21.14 8.71
C ALA A 186 -1.94 19.83 9.20
N THR A 187 -1.22 19.10 10.03
CA THR A 187 -1.70 17.84 10.63
C THR A 187 -1.47 17.88 12.12
N TYR A 188 -2.54 17.72 12.88
CA TYR A 188 -2.51 17.55 14.32
C TYR A 188 -2.74 16.08 14.69
N ASN A 189 -1.93 15.57 15.61
CA ASN A 189 -1.99 14.20 16.08
C ASN A 189 -2.21 14.20 17.60
N THR A 190 -3.32 13.61 18.05
CA THR A 190 -3.69 13.57 19.47
C THR A 190 -2.91 12.53 20.27
N PHE A 191 -2.08 11.70 19.64
CA PHE A 191 -1.28 10.70 20.34
C PHE A 191 -0.10 11.32 21.09
N ASP A 192 0.54 12.29 20.46
CA ASP A 192 1.75 12.96 20.92
C ASP A 192 1.59 14.49 21.02
N ASP A 193 0.34 14.97 20.86
CA ASP A 193 0.00 16.38 20.82
C ASP A 193 0.82 17.20 19.82
N SER A 194 1.24 16.56 18.73
CA SER A 194 2.11 17.18 17.73
C SER A 194 1.30 17.91 16.67
N LEU A 195 1.81 19.06 16.23
CA LEU A 195 1.33 19.80 15.06
C LEU A 195 2.43 19.86 14.02
N THR A 196 2.18 19.27 12.87
CA THR A 196 3.08 19.30 11.72
C THR A 196 2.54 20.27 10.68
N LEU A 197 3.37 21.22 10.24
CA LEU A 197 3.08 22.11 9.13
C LEU A 197 3.97 21.75 7.94
N LYS A 198 3.40 21.68 6.75
CA LYS A 198 4.11 21.37 5.52
C LYS A 198 3.66 22.29 4.40
N ALA A 199 4.62 22.84 3.66
CA ALA A 199 4.41 23.50 2.38
C ALA A 199 5.14 22.71 1.30
N ALA A 200 4.46 22.40 0.20
CA ALA A 200 5.04 21.73 -0.96
C ALA A 200 4.78 22.57 -2.22
N VAL A 201 5.77 22.69 -3.07
CA VAL A 201 5.66 23.38 -4.38
C VAL A 201 6.09 22.39 -5.44
N ALA A 202 5.26 22.16 -6.45
CA ALA A 202 5.64 21.40 -7.63
C ALA A 202 6.25 22.37 -8.66
N PHE A 203 7.42 22.03 -9.19
CA PHE A 203 8.13 22.78 -10.23
C PHE A 203 8.01 22.05 -11.56
#